data_7e51360be8f8d3e48e179bacf2c3d709
#
_entry.id   7e51360be8f8d3e48e179bacf2c3d709
#
_cell.length_a   1.000
_cell.length_b   1.000
_cell.length_c   1.000
_cell.angle_alpha   90.00
_cell.angle_beta   90.00
_cell.angle_gamma   90.00
#
_symmetry.space_group_name_H-M   'P 1'
#
loop_
_entity.id
_entity.type
_entity.pdbx_description
1 polymer ?
#
loop_
_entity_poly.entity_id
_entity_poly.type
_entity_poly.pdbx_seq_one_letter_code
_entity_poly.pdbx_strand_id
1 'polypeptide(L)'
;MRNLVLFITTLICWSPTWYLIKFQFGIVDSLISIFYRFFIASTIVFIFLILFKKKLLFNLYQHLRFLLLGVTLFSLNYIFFYLANTYLISGIVTIAFSTILIMNILGERIYFNIKSSKQTLMAAGFGIIGILIIFQKELLNFKIQDKTHIGIILSFIATFWASTGNLIHQKNSKDKIPFIQSIAYGMFYGSIFTLIVAKFRGAELIFDYSFSYISSLLYLAIIGSVVAFYLYLKLLENIGSARAGYMGVVMPIIALIISTIFEGLQWTNNLIFGLPVLIFGCVLILNQKSKNI
;
A
#
# COMPACT_ATOMS: atom_id res chain seq x y z
N MET A 1 22.81 6.95 -3.54
CA MET A 1 22.91 5.54 -3.09
C MET A 1 21.89 5.17 -2.00
N ARG A 2 21.78 5.86 -0.86
CA ARG A 2 20.88 5.51 0.26
C ARG A 2 19.39 5.37 -0.15
N ASN A 3 18.84 6.30 -0.94
CA ASN A 3 17.43 6.24 -1.37
C ASN A 3 17.16 5.09 -2.36
N LEU A 4 18.13 4.73 -3.20
CA LEU A 4 18.01 3.57 -4.11
C LEU A 4 17.98 2.26 -3.32
N VAL A 5 18.81 2.13 -2.29
CA VAL A 5 18.80 0.95 -1.40
C VAL A 5 17.44 0.85 -0.70
N LEU A 6 16.94 1.96 -0.11
CA LEU A 6 15.61 1.98 0.50
C LEU A 6 14.51 1.53 -0.49
N PHE A 7 14.56 2.04 -1.72
CA PHE A 7 13.60 1.70 -2.78
C PHE A 7 13.65 0.21 -3.14
N ILE A 8 14.82 -0.31 -3.48
CA ILE A 8 14.98 -1.72 -3.91
C ILE A 8 14.62 -2.67 -2.78
N THR A 9 15.10 -2.42 -1.55
CA THR A 9 14.80 -3.29 -0.42
C THR A 9 13.31 -3.28 -0.07
N THR A 10 12.65 -2.13 -0.11
CA THR A 10 11.18 -2.06 0.07
C THR A 10 10.45 -2.85 -0.99
N LEU A 11 10.87 -2.74 -2.26
CA LEU A 11 10.26 -3.44 -3.38
C LEU A 11 10.35 -4.96 -3.20
N ILE A 12 11.53 -5.47 -2.80
CA ILE A 12 11.75 -6.90 -2.52
C ILE A 12 10.86 -7.37 -1.34
N CYS A 13 10.75 -6.56 -0.29
CA CYS A 13 9.93 -6.88 0.88
C CYS A 13 8.42 -6.89 0.57
N TRP A 14 7.93 -5.95 -0.26
CA TRP A 14 6.49 -5.79 -0.50
C TRP A 14 5.95 -6.63 -1.65
N SER A 15 6.73 -6.88 -2.70
CA SER A 15 6.19 -7.58 -3.87
C SER A 15 5.60 -8.96 -3.56
N PRO A 16 6.19 -9.82 -2.69
CA PRO A 16 5.59 -11.09 -2.31
C PRO A 16 4.33 -10.94 -1.46
N THR A 17 4.16 -9.82 -0.75
CA THR A 17 3.02 -9.65 0.17
C THR A 17 1.67 -9.72 -0.53
N TRP A 18 1.58 -9.28 -1.79
CA TRP A 18 0.36 -9.31 -2.58
C TRP A 18 -0.15 -10.73 -2.80
N TYR A 19 0.75 -11.67 -3.06
CA TYR A 19 0.41 -13.09 -3.18
C TYR A 19 0.17 -13.72 -1.81
N LEU A 20 1.01 -13.42 -0.81
CA LEU A 20 0.92 -14.01 0.54
C LEU A 20 -0.37 -13.66 1.27
N ILE A 21 -1.04 -12.56 0.94
CA ILE A 21 -2.37 -12.20 1.46
C ILE A 21 -3.38 -13.33 1.20
N LYS A 22 -3.24 -14.09 0.12
CA LYS A 22 -4.17 -15.18 -0.20
C LYS A 22 -4.19 -16.31 0.84
N PHE A 23 -3.08 -16.54 1.51
CA PHE A 23 -3.00 -17.50 2.61
C PHE A 23 -3.65 -17.01 3.91
N GLN A 24 -4.13 -15.77 3.92
CA GLN A 24 -4.87 -15.20 5.03
C GLN A 24 -6.39 -15.34 4.87
N PHE A 25 -6.85 -15.92 3.75
CA PHE A 25 -8.26 -16.20 3.51
C PHE A 25 -8.59 -17.63 3.92
N GLY A 26 -9.81 -17.87 4.38
CA GLY A 26 -10.30 -19.20 4.75
C GLY A 26 -11.05 -19.18 6.08
N ILE A 27 -10.53 -19.89 7.09
CA ILE A 27 -11.19 -20.04 8.39
C ILE A 27 -11.30 -18.69 9.12
N VAL A 28 -10.22 -17.90 9.07
CA VAL A 28 -10.16 -16.58 9.75
C VAL A 28 -10.74 -15.51 8.84
N ASP A 29 -11.64 -14.68 9.39
CA ASP A 29 -12.13 -13.50 8.67
C ASP A 29 -10.96 -12.60 8.27
N SER A 30 -10.99 -12.06 7.05
CA SER A 30 -9.91 -11.23 6.50
C SER A 30 -9.60 -10.00 7.34
N LEU A 31 -10.61 -9.39 7.98
CA LEU A 31 -10.40 -8.25 8.88
C LEU A 31 -9.69 -8.66 10.16
N ILE A 32 -9.95 -9.86 10.68
CA ILE A 32 -9.24 -10.41 11.84
C ILE A 32 -7.77 -10.70 11.46
N SER A 33 -7.51 -11.21 10.26
CA SER A 33 -6.13 -11.40 9.77
C SER A 33 -5.38 -10.07 9.63
N ILE A 34 -6.04 -8.99 9.15
CA ILE A 34 -5.46 -7.63 9.10
C ILE A 34 -5.19 -7.12 10.52
N PHE A 35 -6.13 -7.33 11.47
CA PHE A 35 -5.92 -6.99 12.86
C PHE A 35 -4.68 -7.69 13.43
N TYR A 36 -4.56 -9.02 13.31
CA TYR A 36 -3.40 -9.76 13.77
C TYR A 36 -2.11 -9.25 13.16
N ARG A 37 -2.08 -9.03 11.85
CA ARG A 37 -0.93 -8.51 11.13
C ARG A 37 -0.40 -7.21 11.73
N PHE A 38 -1.24 -6.20 11.88
CA PHE A 38 -0.80 -4.88 12.35
C PHE A 38 -0.67 -4.81 13.87
N PHE A 39 -1.40 -5.62 14.61
CA PHE A 39 -1.22 -5.74 16.06
C PHE A 39 0.15 -6.36 16.40
N ILE A 40 0.52 -7.46 15.73
CA ILE A 40 1.86 -8.07 15.88
C ILE A 40 2.94 -7.06 15.45
N ALA A 41 2.78 -6.41 14.31
CA ALA A 41 3.73 -5.44 13.81
C ALA A 41 3.92 -4.27 14.80
N SER A 42 2.84 -3.69 15.31
CA SER A 42 2.90 -2.60 16.29
C SER A 42 3.58 -3.04 17.59
N THR A 43 3.26 -4.24 18.08
CA THR A 43 3.85 -4.80 19.30
C THR A 43 5.37 -4.93 19.15
N ILE A 44 5.86 -5.43 18.00
CA ILE A 44 7.30 -5.54 17.71
C ILE A 44 7.96 -4.15 17.76
N VAL A 45 7.35 -3.14 17.12
CA VAL A 45 7.89 -1.77 17.12
C VAL A 45 7.83 -1.15 18.50
N PHE A 46 6.77 -1.38 19.30
CA PHE A 46 6.72 -0.90 20.70
C PHE A 46 7.78 -1.56 21.58
N ILE A 47 8.01 -2.88 21.45
CA ILE A 47 9.10 -3.57 22.16
C ILE A 47 10.45 -2.90 21.83
N PHE A 48 10.70 -2.65 20.54
CA PHE A 48 11.91 -1.94 20.12
C PHE A 48 12.01 -0.55 20.78
N LEU A 49 10.94 0.25 20.79
CA LEU A 49 10.92 1.58 21.39
C LEU A 49 11.21 1.54 22.91
N ILE A 50 10.67 0.53 23.61
CA ILE A 50 10.89 0.33 25.05
C ILE A 50 12.35 -0.06 25.30
N LEU A 51 12.89 -1.05 24.58
CA LEU A 51 14.26 -1.53 24.73
C LEU A 51 15.29 -0.41 24.49
N PHE A 52 15.03 0.47 23.52
CA PHE A 52 15.89 1.61 23.21
C PHE A 52 15.51 2.89 23.96
N LYS A 53 14.68 2.78 25.02
CA LYS A 53 14.27 3.88 25.91
C LYS A 53 13.78 5.12 25.14
N LYS A 54 13.06 4.93 24.04
CA LYS A 54 12.49 6.02 23.25
C LYS A 54 11.23 6.57 23.93
N LYS A 55 10.97 7.87 23.73
CA LYS A 55 9.77 8.53 24.27
C LYS A 55 8.50 7.84 23.76
N LEU A 56 7.58 7.53 24.67
CA LEU A 56 6.26 6.94 24.35
C LEU A 56 5.08 7.85 24.72
N LEU A 57 5.28 8.84 25.59
CA LEU A 57 4.20 9.73 26.00
C LEU A 57 4.08 10.91 25.03
N PHE A 58 2.87 11.10 24.51
CA PHE A 58 2.53 12.14 23.54
C PHE A 58 1.25 12.86 23.96
N ASN A 59 1.05 14.06 23.44
CA ASN A 59 -0.18 14.82 23.67
C ASN A 59 -1.32 14.35 22.78
N LEU A 60 -2.54 14.78 23.08
CA LEU A 60 -3.76 14.38 22.33
C LEU A 60 -3.65 14.71 20.83
N TYR A 61 -3.09 15.85 20.47
CA TYR A 61 -2.91 16.24 19.07
C TYR A 61 -2.04 15.22 18.29
N GLN A 62 -0.94 14.76 18.90
CA GLN A 62 -0.05 13.76 18.30
C GLN A 62 -0.77 12.40 18.19
N HIS A 63 -1.54 12.00 19.21
CA HIS A 63 -2.34 10.78 19.15
C HIS A 63 -3.41 10.83 18.05
N LEU A 64 -4.08 11.97 17.83
CA LEU A 64 -5.00 12.15 16.70
C LEU A 64 -4.28 11.99 15.34
N ARG A 65 -3.06 12.51 15.22
CA ARG A 65 -2.24 12.35 14.01
C ARG A 65 -1.83 10.89 13.78
N PHE A 66 -1.49 10.16 14.84
CA PHE A 66 -1.22 8.72 14.78
C PHE A 66 -2.47 7.93 14.41
N LEU A 67 -3.62 8.28 14.98
CA LEU A 67 -4.91 7.66 14.66
C LEU A 67 -5.28 7.85 13.18
N LEU A 68 -5.18 9.07 12.66
CA LEU A 68 -5.45 9.36 11.25
C LEU A 68 -4.53 8.56 10.32
N LEU A 69 -3.23 8.47 10.63
CA LEU A 69 -2.30 7.63 9.90
C LEU A 69 -2.70 6.16 9.98
N GLY A 70 -3.07 5.70 11.17
CA GLY A 70 -3.49 4.31 11.42
C GLY A 70 -4.71 3.91 10.63
N VAL A 71 -5.77 4.71 10.73
CA VAL A 71 -7.04 4.42 10.04
C VAL A 71 -6.87 4.43 8.52
N THR A 72 -6.11 5.37 7.97
CA THR A 72 -5.94 5.50 6.51
C THR A 72 -4.94 4.48 5.95
N LEU A 73 -3.71 4.41 6.51
CA LEU A 73 -2.61 3.65 5.94
C LEU A 73 -2.57 2.19 6.42
N PHE A 74 -2.99 1.91 7.66
CA PHE A 74 -2.85 0.59 8.29
C PHE A 74 -4.19 -0.11 8.54
N SER A 75 -5.31 0.49 8.13
CA SER A 75 -6.63 -0.14 8.23
C SER A 75 -7.42 -0.05 6.91
N LEU A 76 -8.04 1.08 6.58
CA LEU A 76 -8.96 1.20 5.45
C LEU A 76 -8.34 0.73 4.14
N ASN A 77 -7.11 1.15 3.83
CA ASN A 77 -6.45 0.69 2.62
C ASN A 77 -6.36 -0.85 2.55
N TYR A 78 -6.01 -1.49 3.67
CA TYR A 78 -5.88 -2.96 3.73
C TYR A 78 -7.21 -3.67 3.69
N ILE A 79 -8.24 -3.15 4.37
CA ILE A 79 -9.61 -3.69 4.29
C ILE A 79 -10.03 -3.79 2.82
N PHE A 80 -9.89 -2.70 2.07
CA PHE A 80 -10.28 -2.69 0.66
C PHE A 80 -9.35 -3.52 -0.23
N PHE A 81 -8.03 -3.59 0.03
CA PHE A 81 -7.14 -4.48 -0.72
C PHE A 81 -7.41 -5.96 -0.45
N TYR A 82 -7.65 -6.36 0.78
CA TYR A 82 -8.01 -7.74 1.08
C TYR A 82 -9.33 -8.11 0.41
N LEU A 83 -10.34 -7.24 0.46
CA LEU A 83 -11.59 -7.44 -0.27
C LEU A 83 -11.37 -7.50 -1.79
N ALA A 84 -10.53 -6.64 -2.36
CA ALA A 84 -10.23 -6.68 -3.81
C ALA A 84 -9.59 -8.02 -4.23
N ASN A 85 -8.69 -8.57 -3.40
CA ASN A 85 -8.03 -9.85 -3.65
C ASN A 85 -8.97 -11.06 -3.61
N THR A 86 -10.20 -10.92 -3.08
CA THR A 86 -11.21 -11.99 -3.19
C THR A 86 -11.87 -12.03 -4.58
N TYR A 87 -11.75 -10.96 -5.36
CA TYR A 87 -12.34 -10.81 -6.68
C TYR A 87 -11.31 -10.85 -7.82
N LEU A 88 -10.05 -10.51 -7.53
CA LEU A 88 -8.99 -10.33 -8.52
C LEU A 88 -7.74 -11.12 -8.16
N ILE A 89 -6.96 -11.48 -9.19
CA ILE A 89 -5.59 -11.98 -9.04
C ILE A 89 -4.71 -10.87 -8.47
N SER A 90 -3.80 -11.21 -7.57
CA SER A 90 -3.00 -10.23 -6.83
C SER A 90 -2.18 -9.30 -7.74
N GLY A 91 -1.68 -9.79 -8.88
CA GLY A 91 -0.99 -8.97 -9.88
C GLY A 91 -1.87 -7.87 -10.48
N ILE A 92 -3.16 -8.14 -10.69
CA ILE A 92 -4.12 -7.15 -11.21
C ILE A 92 -4.43 -6.08 -10.19
N VAL A 93 -4.56 -6.46 -8.91
CA VAL A 93 -4.73 -5.50 -7.80
C VAL A 93 -3.55 -4.54 -7.72
N THR A 94 -2.31 -5.03 -7.94
CA THR A 94 -1.11 -4.18 -7.93
C THR A 94 -1.05 -3.19 -9.09
N ILE A 95 -1.63 -3.52 -10.26
CA ILE A 95 -1.76 -2.59 -11.37
C ILE A 95 -2.68 -1.42 -10.99
N ALA A 96 -3.82 -1.70 -10.37
CA ALA A 96 -4.71 -0.65 -9.86
C ALA A 96 -4.00 0.20 -8.79
N PHE A 97 -3.18 -0.43 -7.91
CA PHE A 97 -2.37 0.28 -6.92
C PHE A 97 -1.36 1.24 -7.55
N SER A 98 -0.89 1.02 -8.78
CA SER A 98 0.04 1.95 -9.43
C SER A 98 -0.51 3.37 -9.60
N THR A 99 -1.84 3.55 -9.54
CA THR A 99 -2.50 4.87 -9.52
C THR A 99 -2.15 5.70 -8.29
N ILE A 100 -1.53 5.11 -7.27
CA ILE A 100 -1.05 5.81 -6.06
C ILE A 100 -0.14 6.98 -6.41
N LEU A 101 0.65 6.85 -7.48
CA LEU A 101 1.50 7.93 -7.98
C LEU A 101 0.67 9.17 -8.33
N ILE A 102 -0.39 8.97 -9.12
CA ILE A 102 -1.27 10.04 -9.57
C ILE A 102 -2.01 10.66 -8.37
N MET A 103 -2.53 9.80 -7.49
CA MET A 103 -3.23 10.24 -6.28
C MET A 103 -2.33 11.03 -5.34
N ASN A 104 -1.06 10.60 -5.17
CA ASN A 104 -0.07 11.33 -4.38
C ASN A 104 0.26 12.70 -5.00
N ILE A 105 0.44 12.77 -6.33
CA ILE A 105 0.70 14.03 -7.05
C ILE A 105 -0.46 15.02 -6.86
N LEU A 106 -1.70 14.55 -7.05
CA LEU A 106 -2.89 15.36 -6.84
C LEU A 106 -3.02 15.80 -5.38
N GLY A 107 -2.78 14.87 -4.45
CA GLY A 107 -2.80 15.15 -3.02
C GLY A 107 -1.74 16.18 -2.61
N GLU A 108 -0.50 16.07 -3.09
CA GLU A 108 0.55 17.09 -2.84
C GLU A 108 0.15 18.45 -3.38
N ARG A 109 -0.52 18.49 -4.52
CA ARG A 109 -1.03 19.74 -5.10
C ARG A 109 -2.11 20.36 -4.23
N ILE A 110 -3.06 19.58 -3.74
CA ILE A 110 -4.22 20.05 -2.96
C ILE A 110 -3.80 20.41 -1.53
N TYR A 111 -3.07 19.51 -0.83
CA TYR A 111 -2.79 19.70 0.59
C TYR A 111 -1.55 20.51 0.89
N PHE A 112 -0.56 20.50 0.00
CA PHE A 112 0.71 21.21 0.23
C PHE A 112 0.97 22.33 -0.78
N ASN A 113 0.07 22.54 -1.73
CA ASN A 113 0.20 23.51 -2.82
C ASN A 113 1.50 23.33 -3.66
N ILE A 114 2.02 22.09 -3.71
CA ILE A 114 3.22 21.75 -4.47
C ILE A 114 2.83 21.61 -5.95
N LYS A 115 3.44 22.42 -6.82
CA LYS A 115 3.21 22.35 -8.27
C LYS A 115 3.99 21.19 -8.86
N SER A 116 3.29 20.29 -9.53
CA SER A 116 3.92 19.21 -10.29
C SER A 116 4.57 19.76 -11.56
N SER A 117 5.72 19.19 -11.95
CA SER A 117 6.37 19.55 -13.21
C SER A 117 5.57 19.03 -14.41
N LYS A 118 5.81 19.62 -15.60
CA LYS A 118 5.22 19.11 -16.85
C LYS A 118 5.56 17.63 -17.08
N GLN A 119 6.79 17.23 -16.78
CA GLN A 119 7.25 15.84 -16.89
C GLN A 119 6.47 14.90 -15.97
N THR A 120 6.20 15.32 -14.73
CA THR A 120 5.35 14.58 -13.77
C THR A 120 3.93 14.39 -14.30
N LEU A 121 3.34 15.43 -14.88
CA LEU A 121 2.00 15.36 -15.46
C LEU A 121 1.94 14.47 -16.71
N MET A 122 2.95 14.54 -17.59
CA MET A 122 3.07 13.64 -18.74
C MET A 122 3.18 12.17 -18.29
N ALA A 123 4.01 11.90 -17.31
CA ALA A 123 4.16 10.56 -16.76
C ALA A 123 2.86 10.03 -16.13
N ALA A 124 2.13 10.87 -15.40
CA ALA A 124 0.80 10.53 -14.90
C ALA A 124 -0.18 10.21 -16.05
N GLY A 125 -0.12 10.96 -17.16
CA GLY A 125 -0.88 10.69 -18.38
C GLY A 125 -0.58 9.30 -18.97
N PHE A 126 0.70 8.95 -19.14
CA PHE A 126 1.09 7.60 -19.59
C PHE A 126 0.64 6.51 -18.60
N GLY A 127 0.70 6.77 -17.28
CA GLY A 127 0.18 5.86 -16.28
C GLY A 127 -1.32 5.60 -16.46
N ILE A 128 -2.13 6.65 -16.64
CA ILE A 128 -3.58 6.53 -16.89
C ILE A 128 -3.83 5.76 -18.18
N ILE A 129 -3.16 6.10 -19.28
CA ILE A 129 -3.32 5.42 -20.58
C ILE A 129 -2.98 3.93 -20.44
N GLY A 130 -1.86 3.59 -19.78
CA GLY A 130 -1.48 2.19 -19.54
C GLY A 130 -2.55 1.41 -18.76
N ILE A 131 -3.12 2.01 -17.72
CA ILE A 131 -4.20 1.41 -16.93
C ILE A 131 -5.47 1.22 -17.75
N LEU A 132 -5.87 2.23 -18.55
CA LEU A 132 -7.04 2.14 -19.42
C LEU A 132 -6.88 1.04 -20.47
N ILE A 133 -5.69 0.85 -21.05
CA ILE A 133 -5.40 -0.24 -21.98
C ILE A 133 -5.53 -1.59 -21.25
N ILE A 134 -4.94 -1.74 -20.08
CA ILE A 134 -4.95 -3.00 -19.32
C ILE A 134 -6.38 -3.42 -18.97
N PHE A 135 -7.18 -2.49 -18.45
CA PHE A 135 -8.55 -2.75 -18.02
C PHE A 135 -9.61 -2.50 -19.10
N GLN A 136 -9.20 -2.33 -20.37
CA GLN A 136 -10.13 -2.00 -21.47
C GLN A 136 -11.28 -3.01 -21.60
N LYS A 137 -11.01 -4.30 -21.50
CA LYS A 137 -12.05 -5.35 -21.64
C LYS A 137 -13.07 -5.26 -20.50
N GLU A 138 -12.59 -5.06 -19.28
CA GLU A 138 -13.43 -4.93 -18.09
C GLU A 138 -14.28 -3.66 -18.15
N LEU A 139 -13.73 -2.58 -18.70
CA LEU A 139 -14.44 -1.30 -18.85
C LEU A 139 -15.50 -1.36 -19.97
N LEU A 140 -15.22 -2.02 -21.10
CA LEU A 140 -16.14 -2.12 -22.24
C LEU A 140 -17.22 -3.16 -22.03
N ASN A 141 -16.92 -4.27 -21.35
CA ASN A 141 -17.83 -5.38 -21.10
C ASN A 141 -18.48 -5.29 -19.71
N PHE A 142 -18.70 -4.09 -19.21
CA PHE A 142 -19.28 -3.88 -17.89
C PHE A 142 -20.64 -4.58 -17.78
N LYS A 143 -20.68 -5.72 -17.07
CA LYS A 143 -21.90 -6.39 -16.66
C LYS A 143 -22.00 -6.31 -15.15
N ILE A 144 -23.10 -5.82 -14.63
CA ILE A 144 -23.34 -5.68 -13.16
C ILE A 144 -23.14 -7.03 -12.42
N GLN A 145 -23.32 -8.14 -13.13
CA GLN A 145 -23.16 -9.49 -12.60
C GLN A 145 -21.70 -9.94 -12.50
N ASP A 146 -20.75 -9.28 -13.17
CA ASP A 146 -19.33 -9.62 -13.10
C ASP A 146 -18.67 -8.97 -11.88
N LYS A 147 -18.27 -9.81 -10.93
CA LYS A 147 -17.64 -9.37 -9.68
C LYS A 147 -16.24 -8.75 -9.87
N THR A 148 -15.63 -8.90 -11.04
CA THR A 148 -14.32 -8.30 -11.40
C THR A 148 -14.32 -6.78 -11.22
N HIS A 149 -15.42 -6.13 -11.63
CA HIS A 149 -15.56 -4.67 -11.47
C HIS A 149 -15.54 -4.23 -10.01
N ILE A 150 -16.14 -5.04 -9.12
CA ILE A 150 -16.11 -4.78 -7.69
C ILE A 150 -14.66 -4.77 -7.21
N GLY A 151 -13.87 -5.76 -7.60
CA GLY A 151 -12.46 -5.85 -7.24
C GLY A 151 -11.64 -4.64 -7.73
N ILE A 152 -11.90 -4.18 -8.97
CA ILE A 152 -11.23 -2.99 -9.53
C ILE A 152 -11.59 -1.73 -8.73
N ILE A 153 -12.87 -1.49 -8.45
CA ILE A 153 -13.33 -0.34 -7.66
C ILE A 153 -12.72 -0.37 -6.26
N LEU A 154 -12.75 -1.53 -5.59
CA LEU A 154 -12.17 -1.71 -4.26
C LEU A 154 -10.67 -1.42 -4.27
N SER A 155 -9.95 -1.81 -5.33
CA SER A 155 -8.53 -1.53 -5.47
C SER A 155 -8.24 -0.03 -5.59
N PHE A 156 -9.06 0.74 -6.30
CA PHE A 156 -8.94 2.20 -6.38
C PHE A 156 -9.26 2.88 -5.06
N ILE A 157 -10.31 2.44 -4.34
CA ILE A 157 -10.66 2.95 -3.01
C ILE A 157 -9.52 2.66 -2.02
N ALA A 158 -8.95 1.46 -2.05
CA ALA A 158 -7.80 1.10 -1.24
C ALA A 158 -6.60 2.00 -1.52
N THR A 159 -6.30 2.24 -2.80
CA THR A 159 -5.21 3.11 -3.24
C THR A 159 -5.43 4.57 -2.80
N PHE A 160 -6.67 5.05 -2.84
CA PHE A 160 -7.01 6.39 -2.33
C PHE A 160 -6.68 6.52 -0.83
N TRP A 161 -7.05 5.53 -0.01
CA TRP A 161 -6.71 5.53 1.41
C TRP A 161 -5.21 5.41 1.66
N ALA A 162 -4.49 4.61 0.86
CA ALA A 162 -3.04 4.52 0.92
C ALA A 162 -2.38 5.87 0.60
N SER A 163 -2.83 6.56 -0.46
CA SER A 163 -2.35 7.89 -0.82
C SER A 163 -2.62 8.91 0.29
N THR A 164 -3.83 8.90 0.85
CA THR A 164 -4.19 9.76 1.98
C THR A 164 -3.25 9.53 3.16
N GLY A 165 -2.96 8.27 3.51
CA GLY A 165 -2.01 7.92 4.55
C GLY A 165 -0.59 8.42 4.26
N ASN A 166 -0.11 8.33 3.01
CA ASN A 166 1.18 8.88 2.59
C ASN A 166 1.26 10.40 2.80
N LEU A 167 0.20 11.13 2.46
CA LEU A 167 0.13 12.60 2.65
C LEU A 167 0.10 12.96 4.14
N ILE A 168 -0.65 12.21 4.96
CA ILE A 168 -0.66 12.38 6.42
C ILE A 168 0.74 12.14 6.98
N HIS A 169 1.42 11.07 6.56
CA HIS A 169 2.80 10.80 6.99
C HIS A 169 3.75 11.91 6.57
N GLN A 170 3.66 12.41 5.32
CA GLN A 170 4.45 13.54 4.84
C GLN A 170 4.20 14.81 5.68
N LYS A 171 2.95 15.07 6.07
CA LYS A 171 2.61 16.18 6.96
C LYS A 171 3.17 15.96 8.37
N ASN A 172 3.08 14.74 8.91
CA ASN A 172 3.66 14.37 10.20
C ASN A 172 5.17 14.63 10.22
N SER A 173 5.87 14.25 9.15
CA SER A 173 7.31 14.50 9.01
C SER A 173 7.65 15.99 8.99
N LYS A 174 6.89 16.81 8.23
CA LYS A 174 7.06 18.29 8.21
C LYS A 174 6.80 18.91 9.58
N ASP A 175 5.83 18.39 10.32
CA ASP A 175 5.49 18.85 11.68
C ASP A 175 6.40 18.24 12.77
N LYS A 176 7.49 17.55 12.36
CA LYS A 176 8.49 16.94 13.24
C LYS A 176 7.90 15.93 14.26
N ILE A 177 6.81 15.26 13.89
CA ILE A 177 6.25 14.16 14.68
C ILE A 177 7.22 12.98 14.62
N PRO A 178 7.57 12.34 15.76
CA PRO A 178 8.56 11.27 15.80
C PRO A 178 8.18 10.09 14.89
N PHE A 179 9.10 9.73 13.99
CA PHE A 179 8.88 8.79 12.88
C PHE A 179 8.50 7.38 13.33
N ILE A 180 9.35 6.73 14.16
CA ILE A 180 9.14 5.34 14.57
C ILE A 180 7.91 5.21 15.45
N GLN A 181 7.68 6.18 16.32
CA GLN A 181 6.50 6.25 17.17
C GLN A 181 5.22 6.43 16.34
N SER A 182 5.28 7.25 15.29
CA SER A 182 4.16 7.43 14.35
C SER A 182 3.78 6.11 13.66
N ILE A 183 4.77 5.29 13.31
CA ILE A 183 4.53 3.94 12.76
C ILE A 183 3.93 3.02 13.82
N ALA A 184 4.52 2.95 15.03
CA ALA A 184 4.06 2.07 16.10
C ALA A 184 2.60 2.35 16.49
N TYR A 185 2.30 3.61 16.83
CA TYR A 185 0.94 4.03 17.19
C TYR A 185 -0.03 3.95 15.99
N GLY A 186 0.43 4.28 14.78
CA GLY A 186 -0.38 4.16 13.57
C GLY A 186 -0.82 2.71 13.32
N MET A 187 0.11 1.75 13.38
CA MET A 187 -0.22 0.33 13.25
C MET A 187 -1.12 -0.15 14.38
N PHE A 188 -0.89 0.29 15.63
CA PHE A 188 -1.73 -0.06 16.77
C PHE A 188 -3.16 0.46 16.59
N TYR A 189 -3.34 1.77 16.35
CA TYR A 189 -4.67 2.34 16.16
C TYR A 189 -5.38 1.80 14.92
N GLY A 190 -4.63 1.57 13.83
CA GLY A 190 -5.16 0.93 12.63
C GLY A 190 -5.65 -0.49 12.90
N SER A 191 -4.89 -1.29 13.66
CA SER A 191 -5.31 -2.65 14.03
C SER A 191 -6.56 -2.64 14.89
N ILE A 192 -6.63 -1.78 15.93
CA ILE A 192 -7.81 -1.67 16.79
C ILE A 192 -9.04 -1.20 16.00
N PHE A 193 -8.88 -0.21 15.11
CA PHE A 193 -9.98 0.23 14.25
C PHE A 193 -10.48 -0.92 13.36
N THR A 194 -9.57 -1.71 12.78
CA THR A 194 -9.94 -2.88 11.97
C THR A 194 -10.67 -3.93 12.81
N LEU A 195 -10.22 -4.18 14.04
CA LEU A 195 -10.90 -5.10 14.96
C LEU A 195 -12.34 -4.62 15.29
N ILE A 196 -12.51 -3.32 15.54
CA ILE A 196 -13.83 -2.73 15.79
C ILE A 196 -14.74 -2.98 14.57
N VAL A 197 -14.26 -2.69 13.35
CA VAL A 197 -15.02 -2.93 12.11
C VAL A 197 -15.36 -4.41 11.95
N ALA A 198 -14.40 -5.31 12.22
CA ALA A 198 -14.60 -6.76 12.16
C ALA A 198 -15.72 -7.21 13.14
N LYS A 199 -15.68 -6.72 14.38
CA LYS A 199 -16.70 -7.04 15.39
C LYS A 199 -18.08 -6.52 15.03
N PHE A 200 -18.20 -5.32 14.49
CA PHE A 200 -19.48 -4.80 13.98
C PHE A 200 -20.06 -5.63 12.83
N ARG A 201 -19.20 -6.34 12.06
CA ARG A 201 -19.62 -7.29 11.02
C ARG A 201 -19.91 -8.70 11.56
N GLY A 202 -19.80 -8.92 12.87
CA GLY A 202 -20.02 -10.22 13.48
C GLY A 202 -18.84 -11.19 13.36
N ALA A 203 -17.65 -10.72 12.95
CA ALA A 203 -16.49 -11.61 12.82
C ALA A 203 -16.02 -12.13 14.20
N GLU A 204 -15.75 -13.43 14.26
CA GLU A 204 -15.23 -14.08 15.47
C GLU A 204 -13.70 -13.96 15.54
N LEU A 205 -13.16 -13.82 16.76
CA LEU A 205 -11.74 -13.84 17.03
C LEU A 205 -11.25 -15.28 17.10
N ILE A 206 -11.05 -15.89 15.92
CA ILE A 206 -10.51 -17.23 15.79
C ILE A 206 -9.12 -17.15 15.17
N PHE A 207 -8.33 -18.23 15.30
CA PHE A 207 -6.97 -18.31 14.77
C PHE A 207 -6.80 -19.62 13.99
N ASP A 208 -6.16 -19.55 12.83
CA ASP A 208 -5.80 -20.71 12.03
C ASP A 208 -4.37 -21.15 12.38
N TYR A 209 -4.22 -22.38 12.89
CA TYR A 209 -2.94 -22.95 13.27
C TYR A 209 -2.20 -23.62 12.11
N SER A 210 -2.70 -23.54 10.88
CA SER A 210 -2.01 -24.09 9.70
C SER A 210 -0.67 -23.39 9.47
N PHE A 211 0.32 -24.15 9.01
CA PHE A 211 1.65 -23.62 8.70
C PHE A 211 1.60 -22.49 7.65
N SER A 212 0.75 -22.62 6.65
CA SER A 212 0.58 -21.62 5.58
C SER A 212 0.07 -20.28 6.12
N TYR A 213 -0.94 -20.33 7.01
CA TYR A 213 -1.48 -19.13 7.64
C TYR A 213 -0.46 -18.45 8.55
N ILE A 214 0.17 -19.20 9.46
CA ILE A 214 1.14 -18.65 10.43
C ILE A 214 2.35 -18.07 9.71
N SER A 215 2.95 -18.81 8.76
CA SER A 215 4.15 -18.36 8.06
C SER A 215 3.89 -17.11 7.22
N SER A 216 2.76 -17.06 6.50
CA SER A 216 2.36 -15.88 5.75
C SER A 216 2.02 -14.71 6.68
N LEU A 217 1.31 -14.91 7.80
CA LEU A 217 1.03 -13.86 8.79
C LEU A 217 2.31 -13.25 9.36
N LEU A 218 3.29 -14.08 9.74
CA LEU A 218 4.57 -13.62 10.27
C LEU A 218 5.37 -12.84 9.22
N TYR A 219 5.43 -13.33 7.97
CA TYR A 219 6.05 -12.58 6.88
C TYR A 219 5.36 -11.23 6.67
N LEU A 220 4.03 -11.22 6.58
CA LEU A 220 3.24 -10.01 6.37
C LEU A 220 3.40 -9.02 7.53
N ALA A 221 3.45 -9.49 8.78
CA ALA A 221 3.62 -8.64 9.96
C ALA A 221 5.06 -8.10 10.07
N ILE A 222 6.08 -8.95 9.96
CA ILE A 222 7.47 -8.55 10.22
C ILE A 222 8.07 -7.89 8.97
N ILE A 223 8.15 -8.62 7.87
CA ILE A 223 8.81 -8.14 6.65
C ILE A 223 7.91 -7.14 5.91
N GLY A 224 6.64 -7.51 5.67
CA GLY A 224 5.70 -6.71 4.91
C GLY A 224 5.15 -5.49 5.64
N SER A 225 5.23 -5.44 6.99
CA SER A 225 4.74 -4.30 7.76
C SER A 225 5.86 -3.60 8.51
N VAL A 226 6.59 -4.22 9.44
CA VAL A 226 7.61 -3.50 10.21
C VAL A 226 8.73 -3.02 9.30
N VAL A 227 9.39 -3.93 8.59
CA VAL A 227 10.58 -3.60 7.77
C VAL A 227 10.19 -2.75 6.57
N ALA A 228 9.23 -3.20 5.77
CA ALA A 228 8.87 -2.55 4.52
C ALA A 228 8.29 -1.15 4.73
N PHE A 229 7.40 -0.94 5.72
CA PHE A 229 6.90 0.41 6.00
C PHE A 229 7.95 1.33 6.60
N TYR A 230 8.86 0.81 7.44
CA TYR A 230 10.00 1.62 7.89
C TYR A 230 10.82 2.14 6.72
N LEU A 231 11.19 1.26 5.78
CA LEU A 231 12.00 1.62 4.61
C LEU A 231 11.24 2.56 3.67
N TYR A 232 9.97 2.26 3.36
CA TYR A 232 9.13 3.05 2.47
C TYR A 232 8.83 4.44 3.01
N LEU A 233 8.38 4.55 4.26
CA LEU A 233 8.05 5.84 4.86
C LEU A 233 9.31 6.68 5.08
N LYS A 234 10.47 6.03 5.33
CA LYS A 234 11.76 6.72 5.35
C LYS A 234 12.17 7.24 3.98
N LEU A 235 11.93 6.46 2.93
CA LEU A 235 12.09 6.91 1.55
C LEU A 235 11.18 8.10 1.26
N LEU A 236 9.90 8.02 1.66
CA LEU A 236 8.89 9.07 1.47
C LEU A 236 9.31 10.38 2.17
N GLU A 237 9.85 10.31 3.40
CA GLU A 237 10.41 11.50 4.07
C GLU A 237 11.56 12.14 3.27
N ASN A 238 12.40 11.32 2.65
CA ASN A 238 13.57 11.80 1.93
C ASN A 238 13.23 12.44 0.57
N ILE A 239 12.20 11.93 -0.14
CA ILE A 239 11.94 12.30 -1.54
C ILE A 239 10.51 12.80 -1.82
N GLY A 240 9.63 12.80 -0.82
CA GLY A 240 8.21 13.19 -0.92
C GLY A 240 7.30 12.03 -1.38
N SER A 241 5.98 12.19 -1.15
CA SER A 241 4.98 11.15 -1.45
C SER A 241 4.82 10.90 -2.94
N ALA A 242 4.86 11.94 -3.77
CA ALA A 242 4.79 11.81 -5.22
C ALA A 242 5.92 10.94 -5.77
N ARG A 243 7.17 11.18 -5.36
CA ARG A 243 8.31 10.39 -5.82
C ARG A 243 8.35 8.99 -5.20
N ALA A 244 7.99 8.82 -3.94
CA ALA A 244 7.89 7.51 -3.31
C ALA A 244 6.80 6.64 -3.97
N GLY A 245 5.76 7.24 -4.53
CA GLY A 245 4.69 6.58 -5.30
C GLY A 245 5.15 5.76 -6.51
N TYR A 246 6.42 5.97 -6.98
CA TYR A 246 7.02 5.10 -8.02
C TYR A 246 7.11 3.65 -7.63
N MET A 247 7.22 3.38 -6.34
CA MET A 247 7.17 2.02 -5.83
C MET A 247 5.93 1.29 -6.35
N GLY A 248 4.77 1.98 -6.32
CA GLY A 248 3.50 1.44 -6.81
C GLY A 248 3.50 1.06 -8.28
N VAL A 249 4.46 1.55 -9.08
CA VAL A 249 4.49 1.26 -10.51
C VAL A 249 5.53 0.19 -10.87
N VAL A 250 6.62 0.11 -10.12
CA VAL A 250 7.61 -0.97 -10.31
C VAL A 250 7.10 -2.27 -9.69
N MET A 251 6.35 -2.18 -8.60
CA MET A 251 5.80 -3.33 -7.89
C MET A 251 4.94 -4.27 -8.74
N PRO A 252 4.04 -3.80 -9.63
CA PRO A 252 3.27 -4.67 -10.51
C PRO A 252 4.12 -5.60 -11.36
N ILE A 253 5.30 -5.19 -11.81
CA ILE A 253 6.18 -6.03 -12.64
C ILE A 253 6.51 -7.33 -11.91
N ILE A 254 6.97 -7.21 -10.66
CA ILE A 254 7.33 -8.37 -9.84
C ILE A 254 6.08 -9.15 -9.43
N ALA A 255 5.00 -8.44 -9.05
CA ALA A 255 3.75 -9.08 -8.67
C ALA A 255 3.12 -9.87 -9.83
N LEU A 256 3.18 -9.38 -11.06
CA LEU A 256 2.71 -10.11 -12.24
C LEU A 256 3.54 -11.37 -12.53
N ILE A 257 4.86 -11.32 -12.35
CA ILE A 257 5.72 -12.51 -12.47
C ILE A 257 5.31 -13.55 -11.42
N ILE A 258 5.13 -13.14 -10.16
CA ILE A 258 4.66 -14.01 -9.07
C ILE A 258 3.28 -14.60 -9.42
N SER A 259 2.34 -13.76 -9.86
CA SER A 259 0.99 -14.22 -10.23
C SER A 259 0.99 -15.16 -11.44
N THR A 260 1.92 -14.98 -12.39
CA THR A 260 2.07 -15.90 -13.53
C THR A 260 2.50 -17.29 -13.05
N ILE A 261 3.45 -17.34 -12.11
CA ILE A 261 4.01 -18.61 -11.62
C ILE A 261 3.05 -19.33 -10.66
N PHE A 262 2.41 -18.59 -9.75
CA PHE A 262 1.70 -19.18 -8.61
C PHE A 262 0.17 -19.04 -8.69
N GLU A 263 -0.38 -18.16 -9.55
CA GLU A 263 -1.81 -17.88 -9.62
C GLU A 263 -2.41 -18.18 -10.99
N GLY A 264 -1.59 -18.63 -11.96
CA GLY A 264 -2.06 -18.95 -13.31
C GLY A 264 -2.50 -17.72 -14.13
N LEU A 265 -1.90 -16.55 -13.85
CA LEU A 265 -2.20 -15.32 -14.59
C LEU A 265 -2.00 -15.53 -16.10
N GLN A 266 -3.04 -15.26 -16.90
CA GLN A 266 -2.96 -15.28 -18.35
C GLN A 266 -2.54 -13.91 -18.89
N TRP A 267 -1.48 -13.89 -19.71
CA TRP A 267 -1.01 -12.69 -20.36
C TRP A 267 -1.91 -12.33 -21.54
N THR A 268 -2.83 -11.39 -21.33
CA THR A 268 -3.68 -10.88 -22.41
C THR A 268 -2.93 -9.83 -23.23
N ASN A 269 -3.36 -9.61 -24.50
CA ASN A 269 -2.80 -8.55 -25.34
C ASN A 269 -2.87 -7.18 -24.65
N ASN A 270 -3.97 -6.90 -23.93
CA ASN A 270 -4.14 -5.65 -23.19
C ASN A 270 -3.08 -5.48 -22.10
N LEU A 271 -2.74 -6.56 -21.39
CA LEU A 271 -1.68 -6.54 -20.38
C LEU A 271 -0.30 -6.33 -21.01
N ILE A 272 -0.02 -7.05 -22.14
CA ILE A 272 1.26 -6.97 -22.86
C ILE A 272 1.51 -5.55 -23.41
N PHE A 273 0.50 -4.87 -23.93
CA PHE A 273 0.66 -3.52 -24.48
C PHE A 273 0.51 -2.41 -23.42
N GLY A 274 -0.37 -2.58 -22.45
CA GLY A 274 -0.60 -1.56 -21.44
C GLY A 274 0.52 -1.44 -20.39
N LEU A 275 1.15 -2.57 -20.02
CA LEU A 275 2.22 -2.58 -19.03
C LEU A 275 3.46 -1.76 -19.46
N PRO A 276 4.00 -1.88 -20.70
CA PRO A 276 5.08 -1.02 -21.17
C PRO A 276 4.73 0.48 -21.17
N VAL A 277 3.50 0.85 -21.53
CA VAL A 277 3.04 2.25 -21.51
C VAL A 277 3.03 2.78 -20.08
N LEU A 278 2.54 1.98 -19.13
CA LEU A 278 2.55 2.31 -17.70
C LEU A 278 3.98 2.46 -17.18
N ILE A 279 4.88 1.52 -17.50
CA ILE A 279 6.31 1.57 -17.12
C ILE A 279 6.99 2.79 -17.73
N PHE A 280 6.73 3.12 -18.99
CA PHE A 280 7.31 4.30 -19.65
C PHE A 280 6.95 5.58 -18.90
N GLY A 281 5.68 5.74 -18.47
CA GLY A 281 5.27 6.85 -17.61
C GLY A 281 6.14 6.96 -16.35
N CYS A 282 6.57 5.84 -15.80
CA CYS A 282 7.39 5.80 -14.59
C CYS A 282 8.85 6.14 -14.83
N VAL A 283 9.43 5.62 -15.92
CA VAL A 283 10.80 5.96 -16.32
C VAL A 283 10.93 7.47 -16.60
N LEU A 284 9.91 8.09 -17.18
CA LEU A 284 9.89 9.53 -17.39
C LEU A 284 10.09 10.33 -16.10
N ILE A 285 9.49 9.91 -15.01
CA ILE A 285 9.63 10.64 -13.74
C ILE A 285 10.96 10.30 -13.04
N LEU A 286 11.49 9.05 -13.12
CA LEU A 286 12.78 8.68 -12.55
C LEU A 286 13.92 9.53 -13.11
N ASN A 287 13.84 9.91 -14.38
CA ASN A 287 14.82 10.77 -15.05
C ASN A 287 14.68 12.27 -14.72
N GLN A 288 13.70 12.64 -13.87
CA GLN A 288 13.55 14.03 -13.46
C GLN A 288 14.67 14.43 -12.48
N LYS A 289 15.58 15.32 -12.92
CA LYS A 289 16.58 15.92 -12.03
C LYS A 289 15.88 16.57 -10.82
N SER A 290 16.32 16.21 -9.62
CA SER A 290 15.87 16.85 -8.38
C SER A 290 16.12 18.36 -8.50
N LYS A 291 15.08 19.14 -8.68
CA LYS A 291 15.15 20.57 -8.31
C LYS A 291 15.17 20.58 -6.78
N ASN A 292 16.31 20.92 -6.21
CA ASN A 292 16.46 21.15 -4.78
C ASN A 292 15.31 22.06 -4.30
N ILE A 293 14.52 21.52 -3.36
CA ILE A 293 13.55 22.27 -2.56
C ILE A 293 14.28 22.73 -1.31
#